data_fb238717c1b2359364eadedc41e1e25a
#
_entry.id   fb238717c1b2359364eadedc41e1e25a
#
_cell.length_a   1.000
_cell.length_b   1.000
_cell.length_c   1.000
_cell.angle_alpha   90.00
_cell.angle_beta   90.00
_cell.angle_gamma   90.00
#
_symmetry.space_group_name_H-M   'P 1'
#
loop_
_entity.id
_entity.type
_entity.pdbx_description
1 polymer ?
#
loop_
_entity_poly.entity_id
_entity_poly.type
_entity_poly.pdbx_seq_one_letter_code
_entity_poly.pdbx_strand_id
1 'polypeptide(L)'
;MDTIKRPPGRPRGSANTQWFSGPDPEHHQMYIAFGYHRVTSRLRGDDWQLTWEQWRDAWLPHWPNRGRARDQLCMARRDMEGSWTVNNIQIITRRLHGQQIRKHYQ
;
A
#
# COMPACT_ATOMS: atom_id res chain seq x y z
N MET A 1 -10.48 36.31 9.71
CA MET A 1 -10.45 35.64 9.54
C MET A 1 -10.19 34.93 9.21
N ASP A 2 -9.98 34.73 9.07
CA ASP A 2 -9.81 33.99 8.76
C ASP A 2 -9.69 33.24 8.43
N THR A 3 -9.67 33.43 8.45
CA THR A 3 -9.75 32.72 8.24
C THR A 3 -9.75 32.02 7.59
N ILE A 4 -9.34 32.12 7.30
CA ILE A 4 -9.36 31.29 6.79
C ILE A 4 -9.29 30.44 6.83
N LYS A 5 -9.23 30.78 6.79
CA LYS A 5 -9.34 29.71 7.06
C LYS A 5 -9.12 28.79 6.12
N ARG A 6 -8.33 28.03 6.23
CA ARG A 6 -8.11 27.07 5.33
C ARG A 6 -9.27 26.19 5.26
N PRO A 7 -9.58 25.74 4.13
CA PRO A 7 -10.62 24.79 4.04
C PRO A 7 -10.14 23.58 4.77
N PRO A 8 -10.94 23.07 5.57
CA PRO A 8 -10.58 21.86 6.22
C PRO A 8 -10.46 20.80 5.20
N GLY A 9 -9.51 20.00 5.31
CA GLY A 9 -9.36 18.90 4.41
C GLY A 9 -10.59 18.10 4.40
N ARG A 10 -11.23 17.92 5.50
CA ARG A 10 -12.48 17.25 5.51
C ARG A 10 -13.23 17.78 6.66
N PRO A 11 -14.50 17.67 6.57
CA PRO A 11 -15.35 18.21 7.61
C PRO A 11 -15.11 17.46 8.89
N ARG A 12 -14.73 18.23 9.89
CA ARG A 12 -14.55 17.64 11.09
C ARG A 12 -15.84 17.50 11.77
N GLY A 13 -16.05 16.60 12.51
CA GLY A 13 -17.28 16.47 13.19
C GLY A 13 -18.40 15.93 12.37
N SER A 14 -18.20 15.73 11.11
CA SER A 14 -19.19 15.10 10.31
C SER A 14 -19.03 13.64 10.43
N ALA A 15 -19.31 13.15 11.55
CA ALA A 15 -19.01 11.76 11.81
C ALA A 15 -19.71 10.86 10.87
N ASN A 16 -20.85 11.26 10.41
CA ASN A 16 -21.57 10.40 9.53
C ASN A 16 -21.14 10.49 8.13
N THR A 17 -20.41 11.51 7.79
CA THR A 17 -19.98 11.68 6.44
C THR A 17 -18.81 10.81 6.21
N GLN A 18 -19.01 9.80 5.44
CA GLN A 18 -17.89 8.94 5.07
C GLN A 18 -17.06 9.69 4.08
N TRP A 19 -15.85 9.97 4.46
CA TRP A 19 -14.93 10.56 3.52
C TRP A 19 -13.98 9.47 3.06
N PHE A 20 -13.94 9.23 1.76
CA PHE A 20 -13.05 8.22 1.22
C PHE A 20 -12.53 8.66 -0.12
N SER A 21 -11.43 8.05 -0.52
CA SER A 21 -10.86 8.28 -1.83
C SER A 21 -10.82 6.96 -2.57
N GLY A 22 -10.77 7.05 -3.89
CA GLY A 22 -10.70 5.87 -4.71
C GLY A 22 -12.05 5.44 -5.20
N PRO A 23 -12.06 4.44 -6.06
CA PRO A 23 -13.28 4.03 -6.72
C PRO A 23 -14.16 3.09 -5.91
N ASP A 24 -13.67 2.58 -4.80
CA ASP A 24 -14.39 1.54 -4.06
C ASP A 24 -14.44 1.88 -2.58
N PRO A 25 -15.59 2.39 -2.10
CA PRO A 25 -15.66 2.79 -0.69
C PRO A 25 -15.41 1.66 0.28
N GLU A 26 -15.73 0.44 -0.12
CA GLU A 26 -15.51 -0.69 0.78
C GLU A 26 -14.04 -1.03 0.93
N HIS A 27 -13.23 -0.58 0.01
CA HIS A 27 -11.80 -0.84 0.05
C HIS A 27 -10.99 0.44 0.23
N HIS A 28 -11.60 1.43 0.85
CA HIS A 28 -10.98 2.74 1.01
C HIS A 28 -9.58 2.66 1.63
N GLN A 29 -9.45 1.89 2.72
CA GLN A 29 -8.16 1.78 3.38
C GLN A 29 -7.13 1.09 2.49
N MET A 30 -7.58 0.12 1.73
CA MET A 30 -6.69 -0.55 0.79
C MET A 30 -6.24 0.41 -0.31
N TYR A 31 -7.14 1.25 -0.78
CA TYR A 31 -6.79 2.20 -1.83
C TYR A 31 -5.76 3.22 -1.36
N ILE A 32 -5.90 3.68 -0.13
CA ILE A 32 -4.92 4.59 0.46
C ILE A 32 -3.56 3.90 0.55
N ALA A 33 -3.54 2.66 1.02
CA ALA A 33 -2.29 1.92 1.13
C ALA A 33 -1.66 1.68 -0.23
N PHE A 34 -2.48 1.40 -1.25
CA PHE A 34 -2.00 1.25 -2.61
C PHE A 34 -1.30 2.51 -3.10
N GLY A 35 -1.93 3.66 -2.90
CA GLY A 35 -1.34 4.92 -3.33
C GLY A 35 -0.02 5.20 -2.64
N TYR A 36 0.04 4.94 -1.35
CA TYR A 36 1.25 5.15 -0.59
C TYR A 36 2.38 4.23 -1.07
N HIS A 37 2.05 2.96 -1.30
CA HIS A 37 3.03 1.98 -1.77
C HIS A 37 3.58 2.41 -3.14
N ARG A 38 2.69 2.80 -4.04
CA ARG A 38 3.09 3.21 -5.39
C ARG A 38 4.01 4.43 -5.33
N VAL A 39 3.63 5.43 -4.55
CA VAL A 39 4.43 6.66 -4.49
C VAL A 39 5.79 6.39 -3.89
N THR A 40 5.85 5.65 -2.79
CA THR A 40 7.14 5.39 -2.17
C THR A 40 8.05 4.54 -3.04
N SER A 41 7.47 3.60 -3.79
CA SER A 41 8.27 2.79 -4.71
C SER A 41 8.84 3.65 -5.84
N ARG A 42 8.04 4.54 -6.38
CA ARG A 42 8.52 5.43 -7.44
C ARG A 42 9.59 6.39 -6.93
N LEU A 43 9.46 6.84 -5.70
CA LEU A 43 10.48 7.72 -5.13
C LEU A 43 11.81 7.00 -4.96
N ARG A 44 11.79 5.69 -4.77
CA ARG A 44 13.02 4.90 -4.71
C ARG A 44 13.58 4.59 -6.08
N GLY A 45 12.85 4.91 -7.14
CA GLY A 45 13.29 4.60 -8.49
C GLY A 45 12.81 3.27 -9.02
N ASP A 46 11.90 2.61 -8.30
CA ASP A 46 11.36 1.33 -8.76
C ASP A 46 10.40 1.55 -9.90
N ASP A 47 10.32 0.58 -10.80
CA ASP A 47 9.37 0.60 -11.89
C ASP A 47 8.05 0.01 -11.41
N TRP A 48 7.01 0.83 -11.41
CA TRP A 48 5.71 0.44 -10.88
C TRP A 48 4.71 0.26 -12.01
N GLN A 49 4.19 -0.94 -12.16
CA GLN A 49 3.22 -1.26 -13.20
C GLN A 49 1.96 -1.92 -12.66
N LEU A 50 1.80 -1.98 -11.34
CA LEU A 50 0.61 -2.56 -10.76
C LEU A 50 -0.57 -1.61 -10.86
N THR A 51 -1.71 -2.12 -11.30
CA THR A 51 -2.95 -1.37 -11.24
C THR A 51 -3.57 -1.54 -9.86
N TRP A 52 -4.54 -0.67 -9.56
CA TRP A 52 -5.28 -0.78 -8.31
C TRP A 52 -5.92 -2.15 -8.17
N GLU A 53 -6.55 -2.64 -9.23
CA GLU A 53 -7.23 -3.92 -9.18
C GLU A 53 -6.27 -5.07 -8.92
N GLN A 54 -5.11 -5.05 -9.56
CA GLN A 54 -4.11 -6.09 -9.34
C GLN A 54 -3.60 -6.08 -7.91
N TRP A 55 -3.32 -4.90 -7.39
CA TRP A 55 -2.83 -4.75 -6.03
C TRP A 55 -3.89 -5.19 -5.01
N ARG A 56 -5.12 -4.76 -5.22
CA ARG A 56 -6.24 -5.11 -4.35
C ARG A 56 -6.45 -6.63 -4.34
N ASP A 57 -6.49 -7.24 -5.53
CA ASP A 57 -6.77 -8.66 -5.63
C ASP A 57 -5.68 -9.49 -4.97
N ALA A 58 -4.43 -9.05 -5.05
CA ALA A 58 -3.35 -9.75 -4.37
C ALA A 58 -3.51 -9.70 -2.86
N TRP A 59 -4.00 -8.58 -2.33
CA TRP A 59 -4.12 -8.41 -0.90
C TRP A 59 -5.40 -8.97 -0.30
N LEU A 60 -6.47 -9.07 -1.06
CA LEU A 60 -7.78 -9.39 -0.49
C LEU A 60 -7.78 -10.58 0.45
N PRO A 61 -7.21 -11.73 0.09
CA PRO A 61 -7.25 -12.88 1.01
C PRO A 61 -6.34 -12.71 2.21
N HIS A 62 -5.44 -11.74 2.19
CA HIS A 62 -4.43 -11.58 3.24
C HIS A 62 -4.55 -10.27 4.00
N TRP A 63 -5.50 -9.44 3.62
CA TRP A 63 -5.56 -8.08 4.14
C TRP A 63 -5.57 -7.99 5.67
N PRO A 64 -6.34 -8.85 6.38
CA PRO A 64 -6.36 -8.74 7.84
C PRO A 64 -5.03 -9.02 8.51
N ASN A 65 -4.12 -9.69 7.81
CA ASN A 65 -2.83 -10.06 8.39
C ASN A 65 -1.70 -9.15 7.95
N ARG A 66 -2.02 -8.09 7.25
CA ARG A 66 -1.04 -7.10 6.84
C ARG A 66 -0.63 -6.25 8.04
N GLY A 67 0.64 -5.96 8.18
CA GLY A 67 1.07 -5.13 9.27
C GLY A 67 2.58 -5.01 9.34
N ARG A 68 3.06 -4.47 10.44
CA ARG A 68 4.49 -4.19 10.61
C ARG A 68 5.22 -5.20 11.48
N ALA A 69 4.50 -6.07 12.16
CA ALA A 69 5.16 -7.06 13.01
C ALA A 69 5.85 -8.10 12.15
N ARG A 70 6.80 -8.80 12.75
CA ARG A 70 7.62 -9.75 12.02
C ARG A 70 6.83 -10.89 11.40
N ASP A 71 5.75 -11.27 12.03
CA ASP A 71 4.90 -12.35 11.52
C ASP A 71 3.72 -11.85 10.73
N GLN A 72 3.62 -10.55 10.51
CA GLN A 72 2.58 -9.98 9.66
C GLN A 72 3.09 -9.86 8.24
N LEU A 73 2.14 -9.67 7.32
CA LEU A 73 2.43 -9.77 5.90
C LEU A 73 2.76 -8.43 5.26
N CYS A 74 3.57 -8.49 4.23
CA CYS A 74 3.84 -7.35 3.37
C CYS A 74 3.92 -7.84 1.93
N MET A 75 3.82 -6.91 1.00
CA MET A 75 3.97 -7.22 -0.41
C MET A 75 5.41 -6.94 -0.84
N ALA A 76 6.03 -7.91 -1.46
CA ALA A 76 7.41 -7.80 -1.89
C ALA A 76 7.53 -8.28 -3.32
N ARG A 77 8.65 -7.98 -3.96
CA ARG A 77 8.93 -8.49 -5.30
C ARG A 77 9.64 -9.83 -5.18
N ARG A 78 9.31 -10.74 -6.08
CA ARG A 78 10.03 -12.01 -6.14
C ARG A 78 11.45 -11.77 -6.63
N ASP A 79 11.58 -10.98 -7.69
CA ASP A 79 12.87 -10.51 -8.19
C ASP A 79 13.00 -9.06 -7.77
N MET A 80 13.89 -8.79 -6.83
CA MET A 80 14.03 -7.47 -6.24
C MET A 80 14.58 -6.44 -7.21
N GLU A 81 15.14 -6.90 -8.34
CA GLU A 81 15.61 -5.99 -9.37
C GLU A 81 14.56 -5.76 -10.46
N GLY A 82 13.45 -6.47 -10.40
CA GLY A 82 12.43 -6.36 -11.41
C GLY A 82 11.37 -5.34 -11.07
N SER A 83 10.43 -5.20 -11.98
CA SER A 83 9.34 -4.25 -11.81
C SER A 83 8.28 -4.79 -10.86
N TRP A 84 7.48 -3.86 -10.34
CA TRP A 84 6.31 -4.21 -9.56
C TRP A 84 5.20 -4.57 -10.55
N THR A 85 5.09 -5.85 -10.85
CA THR A 85 4.06 -6.38 -11.74
C THR A 85 3.35 -7.52 -11.05
N VAL A 86 2.19 -7.87 -11.58
CA VAL A 86 1.40 -8.93 -10.96
C VAL A 86 2.16 -10.26 -10.93
N ASN A 87 3.05 -10.48 -11.88
CA ASN A 87 3.82 -11.72 -11.93
C ASN A 87 5.07 -11.69 -11.06
N ASN A 88 5.41 -10.54 -10.54
CA ASN A 88 6.64 -10.38 -9.76
C ASN A 88 6.39 -9.99 -8.31
N ILE A 89 5.16 -10.11 -7.83
CA ILE A 89 4.86 -9.78 -6.44
C ILE A 89 4.53 -11.04 -5.67
N GLN A 90 4.71 -10.94 -4.36
CA GLN A 90 4.38 -12.01 -3.43
C GLN A 90 3.99 -11.39 -2.11
N ILE A 91 3.11 -12.06 -1.38
CA ILE A 91 2.70 -11.64 -0.06
C ILE A 91 3.40 -12.57 0.93
N ILE A 92 4.31 -12.03 1.72
CA ILE A 92 5.14 -12.83 2.62
C ILE A 92 5.24 -12.10 3.95
N THR A 93 5.72 -12.82 4.97
CA THR A 93 5.90 -12.18 6.27
C THR A 93 7.03 -11.18 6.22
N ARG A 94 6.99 -10.23 7.11
CA ARG A 94 8.06 -9.25 7.21
C ARG A 94 9.38 -9.92 7.56
N ARG A 95 9.34 -10.99 8.35
CA ARG A 95 10.53 -11.74 8.67
C ARG A 95 11.20 -12.31 7.42
N LEU A 96 10.38 -12.95 6.58
CA LEU A 96 10.91 -13.54 5.35
C LEU A 96 11.43 -12.46 4.40
N HIS A 97 10.72 -11.36 4.32
CA HIS A 97 11.15 -10.24 3.48
C HIS A 97 12.51 -9.72 3.94
N GLY A 98 12.69 -9.58 5.24
CA GLY A 98 13.97 -9.15 5.79
C GLY A 98 15.09 -10.10 5.45
N GLN A 99 14.81 -11.41 5.50
CA GLN A 99 15.80 -12.40 5.11
C GLN A 99 16.17 -12.29 3.64
N GLN A 100 15.18 -12.04 2.79
CA GLN A 100 15.42 -11.85 1.37
C GLN A 100 16.33 -10.65 1.11
N ILE A 101 16.05 -9.55 1.80
CA ILE A 101 16.86 -8.34 1.62
C ILE A 101 18.30 -8.59 2.02
N ARG A 102 18.51 -9.21 3.18
CA ARG A 102 19.86 -9.48 3.64
C ARG A 102 20.62 -10.39 2.67
N LYS A 103 19.93 -11.40 2.16
CA LYS A 103 20.56 -12.32 1.24
C LYS A 103 20.89 -11.65 -0.08
N HIS A 104 20.01 -10.79 -0.56
CA HIS A 104 20.20 -10.09 -1.82
C HIS A 104 21.43 -9.18 -1.80
N TYR A 105 21.69 -8.54 -0.66
CA TYR A 105 22.75 -7.56 -0.58
C TYR A 105 24.03 -8.12 0.06
N GLN A 106 24.14 -9.41 0.14
CA GLN A 106 25.39 -10.02 0.61
C GLN A 106 26.47 -10.00 -0.42
#